data_2251ae3de999acc56d4a8f06aefcc51e
#
_entry.id   2251ae3de999acc56d4a8f06aefcc51e
#
_cell.length_a   1.000
_cell.length_b   1.000
_cell.length_c   1.000
_cell.angle_alpha   90.00
_cell.angle_beta   90.00
_cell.angle_gamma   90.00
#
_symmetry.space_group_name_H-M   'P 1'
#
loop_
_entity.id
_entity.type
_entity.pdbx_description
1 polymer ?
#
loop_
_entity_poly.entity_id
_entity_poly.type
_entity_poly.pdbx_seq_one_letter_code
_entity_poly.pdbx_strand_id
1 'polypeptide(L)'
;MNPTQPRIVLEKSAEYRDDYANSVQIRVNLWDFFIMFGKLNQTSPDQVNIENFQGVYLSPQQAKALLGLLQQNVSQYESAFGEIRLEPKNGAGFIQ
;
A
#
# COMPACT_ATOMS: atom_id res chain seq x y z
N MET A 1 -16.50 0.74 33.43
CA MET A 1 -15.86 1.80 32.69
C MET A 1 -14.35 1.61 32.69
N ASN A 2 -13.71 1.87 31.60
CA ASN A 2 -12.26 1.73 31.52
C ASN A 2 -11.62 3.11 31.32
N PRO A 3 -11.17 3.75 32.41
CA PRO A 3 -10.62 5.08 32.27
C PRO A 3 -9.28 5.15 31.56
N THR A 4 -8.63 4.00 31.36
CA THR A 4 -7.33 3.99 30.71
C THR A 4 -7.39 3.89 29.20
N GLN A 5 -8.58 3.73 28.64
CA GLN A 5 -8.70 3.59 27.20
C GLN A 5 -8.59 4.98 26.56
N PRO A 6 -7.56 5.19 25.74
CA PRO A 6 -7.35 6.50 25.15
C PRO A 6 -8.37 6.80 24.07
N ARG A 7 -8.59 8.07 23.86
CA ARG A 7 -9.40 8.55 22.75
C ARG A 7 -8.49 8.82 21.57
N ILE A 8 -8.89 8.37 20.40
CA ILE A 8 -8.10 8.53 19.17
C ILE A 8 -8.58 9.79 18.47
N VAL A 9 -7.65 10.68 18.20
CA VAL A 9 -7.92 11.90 17.45
C VAL A 9 -7.06 11.87 16.20
N LEU A 10 -7.70 11.89 15.03
CA LEU A 10 -7.01 11.86 13.76
C LEU A 10 -6.75 13.27 13.27
N GLU A 11 -5.50 13.54 12.95
CA GLU A 11 -5.07 14.84 12.48
C GLU A 11 -4.21 14.66 11.23
N LYS A 12 -4.15 15.72 10.43
CA LYS A 12 -3.28 15.76 9.26
C LYS A 12 -2.16 16.74 9.52
N SER A 13 -0.93 16.31 9.21
CA SER A 13 0.20 17.21 9.34
C SER A 13 0.14 18.29 8.25
N ALA A 14 0.98 19.31 8.42
CA ALA A 14 1.04 20.39 7.44
C ALA A 14 1.50 19.88 6.07
N GLU A 15 2.30 18.82 6.06
CA GLU A 15 2.81 18.25 4.81
C GLU A 15 1.95 17.12 4.26
N TYR A 16 0.81 16.85 4.88
CA TYR A 16 -0.05 15.78 4.42
C TYR A 16 -0.53 16.03 2.99
N ARG A 17 -0.50 14.98 2.19
CA ARG A 17 -1.03 15.01 0.83
C ARG A 17 -1.64 13.68 0.50
N ASP A 18 -2.71 13.71 -0.28
CA ASP A 18 -3.22 12.52 -0.94
C ASP A 18 -2.51 12.37 -2.26
N ASP A 19 -2.17 11.13 -2.59
CA ASP A 19 -1.51 10.86 -3.85
C ASP A 19 -2.01 9.53 -4.38
N TYR A 20 -1.73 9.28 -5.64
CA TYR A 20 -2.17 8.05 -6.31
C TYR A 20 -0.96 7.21 -6.64
N ALA A 21 -1.02 5.94 -6.29
CA ALA A 21 0.03 4.98 -6.61
C ALA A 21 -0.60 3.77 -7.30
N ASN A 22 0.03 3.33 -8.38
CA ASN A 22 -0.35 2.08 -9.02
C ASN A 22 0.80 1.10 -9.05
N SER A 23 1.83 1.35 -8.24
CA SER A 23 2.96 0.46 -8.10
C SER A 23 3.42 0.48 -6.67
N VAL A 24 3.71 -0.69 -6.12
CA VAL A 24 4.17 -0.82 -4.75
C VAL A 24 5.33 -1.80 -4.73
N GLN A 25 6.41 -1.43 -4.06
CA GLN A 25 7.55 -2.29 -3.83
C GLN A 25 7.82 -2.36 -2.35
N ILE A 26 8.29 -3.51 -1.86
CA ILE A 26 8.49 -3.70 -0.44
C ILE A 26 9.87 -4.30 -0.19
N ARG A 27 10.60 -3.73 0.75
CA ARG A 27 11.83 -4.32 1.27
C ARG A 27 11.66 -4.58 2.76
N VAL A 28 12.20 -5.70 3.21
CA VAL A 28 12.01 -6.16 4.58
C VAL A 28 13.35 -6.41 5.22
N ASN A 29 13.52 -5.93 6.43
CA ASN A 29 14.59 -6.36 7.28
C ASN A 29 14.02 -6.67 8.66
N LEU A 30 14.91 -7.06 9.59
CA LEU A 30 14.45 -7.49 10.91
C LEU A 30 13.70 -6.37 11.65
N TRP A 31 14.07 -5.12 11.40
CA TRP A 31 13.60 -4.00 12.21
C TRP A 31 12.38 -3.31 11.61
N ASP A 32 12.22 -3.36 10.28
CA ASP A 32 11.11 -2.63 9.67
C ASP A 32 10.83 -3.15 8.27
N PHE A 33 9.68 -2.73 7.77
CA PHE A 33 9.27 -2.90 6.38
C PHE A 33 9.35 -1.53 5.71
N PHE A 34 9.91 -1.49 4.52
CA PHE A 34 9.98 -0.26 3.75
C PHE A 34 9.11 -0.42 2.51
N ILE A 35 8.06 0.39 2.43
CA ILE A 35 7.10 0.33 1.32
C ILE A 35 7.33 1.55 0.44
N MET A 36 7.57 1.31 -0.85
CA MET A 36 7.75 2.36 -1.83
C MET A 36 6.52 2.42 -2.71
N PHE A 37 5.96 3.61 -2.81
CA PHE A 37 4.79 3.87 -3.64
C PHE A 37 5.22 4.61 -4.89
N GLY A 38 4.73 4.15 -6.04
CA GLY A 38 5.17 4.73 -7.29
C GLY A 38 4.08 4.77 -8.33
N LYS A 39 4.45 5.36 -9.45
CA LYS A 39 3.61 5.43 -10.63
C LYS A 39 4.31 4.64 -11.73
N LEU A 40 3.57 3.70 -12.27
CA LEU A 40 4.07 2.84 -13.32
C LEU A 40 3.67 3.45 -14.66
N ASN A 41 4.64 3.54 -15.55
CA ASN A 41 4.41 4.09 -16.88
C ASN A 41 5.18 3.23 -17.89
N GLN A 42 4.44 2.59 -18.78
CA GLN A 42 5.05 1.77 -19.81
C GLN A 42 5.09 2.57 -21.10
N THR A 43 6.31 3.00 -21.49
CA THR A 43 6.48 3.85 -22.66
C THR A 43 6.86 3.06 -23.90
N SER A 44 7.22 1.78 -23.74
CA SER A 44 7.55 0.92 -24.87
C SER A 44 7.22 -0.52 -24.49
N PRO A 45 7.14 -1.44 -25.47
CA PRO A 45 6.75 -2.81 -25.16
C PRO A 45 7.74 -3.55 -24.26
N ASP A 46 9.01 -3.14 -24.26
CA ASP A 46 10.03 -3.86 -23.53
C ASP A 46 10.61 -3.08 -22.36
N GLN A 47 9.99 -1.96 -21.99
CA GLN A 47 10.50 -1.18 -20.86
C GLN A 47 9.36 -0.61 -20.07
N VAL A 48 9.40 -0.86 -18.75
CA VAL A 48 8.44 -0.32 -17.81
C VAL A 48 9.20 0.59 -16.85
N ASN A 49 8.75 1.82 -16.76
CA ASN A 49 9.34 2.79 -15.85
C ASN A 49 8.45 2.94 -14.63
N ILE A 50 9.07 2.95 -13.46
CA ILE A 50 8.38 3.18 -12.21
C ILE A 50 9.02 4.36 -11.53
N GLU A 51 8.22 5.39 -11.31
CA GLU A 51 8.68 6.57 -10.58
C GLU A 51 8.16 6.49 -9.17
N ASN A 52 9.04 6.16 -8.24
CA ASN A 52 8.66 6.10 -6.84
C ASN A 52 8.67 7.51 -6.26
N PHE A 53 7.57 7.88 -5.63
CA PHE A 53 7.43 9.25 -5.11
C PHE A 53 7.31 9.28 -3.59
N GLN A 54 7.12 8.14 -2.94
CA GLN A 54 6.96 8.13 -1.50
C GLN A 54 7.44 6.80 -0.94
N GLY A 55 8.27 6.88 0.09
CA GLY A 55 8.68 5.70 0.83
C GLY A 55 8.22 5.82 2.26
N VAL A 56 7.76 4.72 2.84
CA VAL A 56 7.26 4.70 4.20
C VAL A 56 7.84 3.50 4.93
N TYR A 57 8.43 3.75 6.08
CA TYR A 57 8.90 2.69 6.95
C TYR A 57 7.81 2.34 7.96
N LEU A 58 7.55 1.07 8.12
CA LEU A 58 6.60 0.56 9.09
C LEU A 58 7.32 -0.39 10.04
N SER A 59 6.93 -0.33 11.32
CA SER A 59 7.36 -1.39 12.22
C SER A 59 6.77 -2.73 11.74
N PRO A 60 7.38 -3.86 12.10
CA PRO A 60 6.78 -5.14 11.73
C PRO A 60 5.36 -5.31 12.24
N GLN A 61 5.08 -4.80 13.44
CA GLN A 61 3.73 -4.87 13.98
C GLN A 61 2.74 -4.06 13.15
N GLN A 62 3.15 -2.87 12.72
CA GLN A 62 2.27 -2.05 11.90
C GLN A 62 2.08 -2.63 10.52
N ALA A 63 3.11 -3.25 9.97
CA ALA A 63 3.00 -3.93 8.68
C ALA A 63 1.99 -5.08 8.77
N LYS A 64 2.04 -5.83 9.86
CA LYS A 64 1.09 -6.92 10.04
C LYS A 64 -0.33 -6.39 10.21
N ALA A 65 -0.49 -5.29 10.92
CA ALA A 65 -1.80 -4.66 11.07
C ALA A 65 -2.33 -4.18 9.72
N LEU A 66 -1.46 -3.60 8.90
CA LEU A 66 -1.86 -3.16 7.55
C LEU A 66 -2.33 -4.34 6.70
N LEU A 67 -1.62 -5.47 6.79
CA LEU A 67 -2.03 -6.66 6.07
C LEU A 67 -3.46 -7.06 6.43
N GLY A 68 -3.77 -7.08 7.72
CA GLY A 68 -5.11 -7.44 8.16
C GLY A 68 -6.17 -6.46 7.67
N LEU A 69 -5.86 -5.17 7.74
CA LEU A 69 -6.78 -4.16 7.25
C LEU A 69 -7.03 -4.30 5.76
N LEU A 70 -5.98 -4.54 4.99
CA LEU A 70 -6.13 -4.71 3.55
C LEU A 70 -6.94 -5.96 3.23
N GLN A 71 -6.67 -7.08 3.91
CA GLN A 71 -7.42 -8.30 3.67
C GLN A 71 -8.90 -8.09 3.91
N GLN A 72 -9.23 -7.43 5.00
CA GLN A 72 -10.63 -7.19 5.34
C GLN A 72 -11.31 -6.29 4.31
N ASN A 73 -10.65 -5.23 3.89
CA ASN A 73 -11.24 -4.28 2.97
C ASN A 73 -11.31 -4.82 1.55
N VAL A 74 -10.32 -5.58 1.12
CA VAL A 74 -10.36 -6.24 -0.18
C VAL A 74 -11.51 -7.24 -0.21
N SER A 75 -11.67 -7.99 0.86
CA SER A 75 -12.77 -8.96 0.93
C SER A 75 -14.12 -8.27 0.83
N GLN A 76 -14.29 -7.15 1.52
CA GLN A 76 -15.54 -6.41 1.43
C GLN A 76 -15.78 -5.85 0.04
N TYR A 77 -14.73 -5.34 -0.60
CA TYR A 77 -14.84 -4.84 -1.95
C TYR A 77 -15.31 -5.95 -2.90
N GLU A 78 -14.67 -7.11 -2.79
CA GLU A 78 -14.99 -8.21 -3.69
C GLU A 78 -16.40 -8.73 -3.48
N SER A 79 -16.90 -8.69 -2.25
CA SER A 79 -18.28 -9.08 -1.98
C SER A 79 -19.27 -8.12 -2.64
N ALA A 80 -18.95 -6.85 -2.68
CA ALA A 80 -19.84 -5.84 -3.21
C ALA A 80 -19.75 -5.69 -4.72
N PHE A 81 -18.54 -5.79 -5.27
CA PHE A 81 -18.29 -5.41 -6.67
C PHE A 81 -17.72 -6.51 -7.52
N GLY A 82 -17.33 -7.64 -6.92
CA GLY A 82 -16.76 -8.74 -7.68
C GLY A 82 -15.28 -8.90 -7.47
N GLU A 83 -14.76 -9.99 -7.94
CA GLU A 83 -13.37 -10.39 -7.73
C GLU A 83 -12.42 -9.40 -8.39
N ILE A 84 -11.38 -9.02 -7.65
CA ILE A 84 -10.29 -8.21 -8.19
C ILE A 84 -9.34 -9.15 -8.91
N ARG A 85 -9.09 -8.88 -10.18
CA ARG A 85 -8.19 -9.70 -10.97
C ARG A 85 -6.88 -8.98 -11.16
N LEU A 86 -5.79 -9.70 -10.93
CA LEU A 86 -4.45 -9.19 -11.16
C LEU A 86 -4.03 -9.65 -12.54
N GLU A 87 -3.82 -8.69 -13.43
CA GLU A 87 -3.59 -8.95 -14.85
C GLU A 87 -2.09 -8.96 -15.13
N PRO A 88 -1.49 -10.12 -15.30
CA PRO A 88 -0.05 -10.15 -15.53
C PRO A 88 0.36 -9.69 -16.92
N LYS A 89 -0.54 -9.73 -17.89
CA LYS A 89 -0.16 -9.46 -19.28
C LYS A 89 0.32 -8.04 -19.50
N ASN A 90 -0.01 -7.11 -18.62
CA ASN A 90 0.42 -5.73 -18.76
C ASN A 90 1.72 -5.47 -18.04
N GLY A 91 2.31 -6.48 -17.48
CA GLY A 91 3.54 -6.31 -16.74
C GLY A 91 3.36 -5.80 -15.33
N ALA A 92 2.18 -5.35 -14.98
CA ALA A 92 1.97 -4.80 -13.64
C ALA A 92 2.00 -5.88 -12.57
N GLY A 93 1.61 -7.09 -12.93
CA GLY A 93 1.49 -8.16 -11.94
C GLY A 93 2.80 -8.68 -11.40
N PHE A 94 3.91 -8.40 -12.07
CA PHE A 94 5.19 -8.91 -11.58
C PHE A 94 6.03 -7.85 -10.88
N ILE A 95 5.49 -6.69 -10.65
CA ILE A 95 6.21 -5.62 -9.97
C ILE A 95 5.80 -5.63 -8.53
N GLN A 96 6.64 -6.19 -7.71
CA GLN A 96 6.31 -6.31 -6.30
C GLN A 96 7.51 -5.98 -5.43
#